data_eb762095e5854f68db38c6ff7256a79d
#
_entry.id   eb762095e5854f68db38c6ff7256a79d
#
_cell.length_a   1.000
_cell.length_b   1.000
_cell.length_c   1.000
_cell.angle_alpha   90.00
_cell.angle_beta   90.00
_cell.angle_gamma   90.00
#
_symmetry.space_group_name_H-M   'P 1'
#
loop_
_entity.id
_entity.type
_entity.pdbx_description
1 polymer ?
#
loop_
_entity_poly.entity_id
_entity_poly.type
_entity_poly.pdbx_seq_one_letter_code
_entity_poly.pdbx_strand_id
1 'polypeptide(L)'
;KLNDKREFTARILGLDPASDVAVLKIDGKNLPTVRIGNSKATQVGDWVLAIGSPFGFESSASAGIVSAKSRSLPDGSYVPFLQTDVAVNPGNSGGPLFNLQGEVIGINSQIYSRSGGYQGLSFAIPVEVAMGVERQIVAHGKVERGRLGVTIQEINQSLADSFGLPRPAGAL
;
A
#
# COMPACT_ATOMS: atom_id res chain seq x y z
N LYS A 1 -12.11 -18.15 -1.57
CA LYS A 1 -12.57 -18.72 -2.86
C LYS A 1 -11.66 -18.23 -3.99
N LEU A 2 -11.25 -19.09 -4.89
CA LEU A 2 -10.45 -18.78 -6.08
C LEU A 2 -11.32 -18.72 -7.33
N ASN A 3 -10.77 -18.19 -8.44
CA ASN A 3 -11.50 -18.10 -9.73
C ASN A 3 -11.89 -19.49 -10.28
N ASP A 4 -11.11 -20.53 -9.98
CA ASP A 4 -11.44 -21.92 -10.30
C ASP A 4 -12.47 -22.54 -9.34
N LYS A 5 -13.08 -21.73 -8.49
CA LYS A 5 -14.09 -22.05 -7.48
C LYS A 5 -13.61 -22.92 -6.32
N ARG A 6 -12.31 -23.26 -6.22
CA ARG A 6 -11.78 -23.87 -5.01
C ARG A 6 -11.92 -22.93 -3.82
N GLU A 7 -12.28 -23.49 -2.68
CA GLU A 7 -12.42 -22.74 -1.42
C GLU A 7 -11.45 -23.29 -0.38
N PHE A 8 -10.86 -22.40 0.38
CA PHE A 8 -9.91 -22.73 1.44
C PHE A 8 -10.26 -21.96 2.70
N THR A 9 -10.11 -22.61 3.83
CA THR A 9 -10.11 -21.91 5.12
C THR A 9 -8.78 -21.23 5.31
N ALA A 10 -8.80 -19.91 5.54
CA ALA A 10 -7.61 -19.13 5.82
C ALA A 10 -7.36 -19.03 7.32
N ARG A 11 -6.10 -19.17 7.75
CA ARG A 11 -5.65 -18.90 9.11
C ARG A 11 -4.93 -17.55 9.12
N ILE A 12 -5.24 -16.68 10.08
CA ILE A 12 -4.50 -15.44 10.30
C ILE A 12 -3.18 -15.83 10.98
N LEU A 13 -2.04 -15.52 10.34
CA LEU A 13 -0.71 -15.68 10.93
C LEU A 13 -0.33 -14.48 11.80
N GLY A 14 -0.76 -13.29 11.43
CA GLY A 14 -0.54 -12.09 12.20
C GLY A 14 -1.13 -10.86 11.52
N LEU A 15 -1.19 -9.78 12.28
CA LEU A 15 -1.74 -8.48 11.89
C LEU A 15 -0.73 -7.39 12.23
N ASP A 16 -0.62 -6.40 11.37
CA ASP A 16 0.13 -5.17 11.62
C ASP A 16 -0.75 -3.95 11.37
N PRO A 17 -1.49 -3.46 12.38
CA PRO A 17 -2.38 -2.32 12.23
C PRO A 17 -1.65 -1.05 11.78
N ALA A 18 -0.39 -0.87 12.15
CA ALA A 18 0.39 0.32 11.81
C ALA A 18 0.70 0.43 10.31
N SER A 19 0.65 -0.68 9.57
CA SER A 19 0.81 -0.68 8.11
C SER A 19 -0.45 -1.15 7.37
N ASP A 20 -1.55 -1.44 8.08
CA ASP A 20 -2.79 -1.96 7.52
C ASP A 20 -2.57 -3.28 6.74
N VAL A 21 -1.69 -4.16 7.24
CA VAL A 21 -1.36 -5.44 6.60
C VAL A 21 -1.74 -6.61 7.50
N ALA A 22 -2.42 -7.59 6.91
CA ALA A 22 -2.69 -8.89 7.50
C ALA A 22 -2.02 -9.99 6.68
N VAL A 23 -1.44 -10.99 7.36
CA VAL A 23 -0.87 -12.17 6.72
C VAL A 23 -1.78 -13.37 6.97
N LEU A 24 -2.27 -13.94 5.88
CA LEU A 24 -3.15 -15.10 5.88
C LEU A 24 -2.45 -16.31 5.29
N LYS A 25 -2.69 -17.49 5.84
CA LYS A 25 -2.21 -18.76 5.32
C LYS A 25 -3.39 -19.65 4.91
N ILE A 26 -3.31 -20.19 3.71
CA ILE A 26 -4.20 -21.26 3.23
C ILE A 26 -3.39 -22.53 2.93
N ASP A 27 -4.00 -23.68 3.14
CA ASP A 27 -3.38 -24.96 2.82
C ASP A 27 -3.87 -25.41 1.43
N GLY A 28 -3.15 -24.98 0.41
CA GLY A 28 -3.44 -25.29 -1.00
C GLY A 28 -2.20 -25.73 -1.75
N LYS A 29 -2.38 -26.60 -2.75
CA LYS A 29 -1.32 -27.04 -3.66
C LYS A 29 -1.56 -26.47 -5.05
N ASN A 30 -0.47 -26.20 -5.78
CA ASN A 30 -0.51 -25.71 -7.16
C ASN A 30 -1.38 -24.44 -7.32
N LEU A 31 -1.19 -23.49 -6.41
CA LEU A 31 -1.85 -22.19 -6.47
C LEU A 31 -1.09 -21.26 -7.41
N PRO A 32 -1.78 -20.58 -8.31
CA PRO A 32 -1.14 -19.54 -9.11
C PRO A 32 -0.69 -18.39 -8.19
N THR A 33 0.52 -17.89 -8.44
CA THR A 33 1.08 -16.76 -7.68
C THR A 33 1.29 -15.56 -8.60
N VAL A 34 1.16 -14.36 -8.03
CA VAL A 34 1.50 -13.13 -8.73
C VAL A 34 3.01 -12.92 -8.75
N ARG A 35 3.49 -12.20 -9.75
CA ARG A 35 4.87 -11.67 -9.73
C ARG A 35 4.93 -10.43 -8.86
N ILE A 36 5.93 -10.36 -8.00
CA ILE A 36 6.20 -9.17 -7.17
C ILE A 36 7.11 -8.24 -7.96
N GLY A 37 6.68 -7.00 -8.11
CA GLY A 37 7.41 -5.94 -8.79
C GLY A 37 8.26 -5.11 -7.83
N ASN A 38 8.59 -3.90 -8.29
CA ASN A 38 9.40 -2.93 -7.54
C ASN A 38 8.72 -1.56 -7.53
N SER A 39 8.08 -1.21 -6.42
CA SER A 39 7.40 0.08 -6.29
C SER A 39 8.36 1.27 -6.26
N LYS A 40 9.63 1.05 -5.89
CA LYS A 40 10.65 2.11 -5.88
C LYS A 40 11.01 2.57 -7.29
N ALA A 41 10.99 1.64 -8.27
CA ALA A 41 11.25 1.94 -9.66
C ALA A 41 10.07 2.65 -10.36
N THR A 42 8.86 2.52 -9.83
CA THR A 42 7.65 3.16 -10.36
C THR A 42 7.78 4.69 -10.31
N GLN A 43 7.31 5.37 -11.35
CA GLN A 43 7.34 6.82 -11.47
C GLN A 43 5.92 7.41 -11.44
N VAL A 44 5.81 8.70 -11.10
CA VAL A 44 4.56 9.45 -11.25
C VAL A 44 4.23 9.54 -12.75
N GLY A 45 2.99 9.23 -13.10
CA GLY A 45 2.53 9.11 -14.47
C GLY A 45 2.50 7.67 -15.00
N ASP A 46 3.14 6.70 -14.33
CA ASP A 46 3.08 5.30 -14.74
C ASP A 46 1.66 4.75 -14.64
N TRP A 47 1.24 4.02 -15.67
CA TRP A 47 -0.04 3.33 -15.69
C TRP A 47 -0.07 2.17 -14.70
N VAL A 48 -1.20 2.06 -14.01
CA VAL A 48 -1.44 1.00 -13.01
C VAL A 48 -2.85 0.46 -13.13
N LEU A 49 -3.02 -0.79 -12.69
CA LEU A 49 -4.29 -1.52 -12.70
C LEU A 49 -4.56 -2.07 -11.30
N ALA A 50 -5.69 -1.72 -10.72
CA ALA A 50 -6.20 -2.36 -9.51
C ALA A 50 -7.20 -3.46 -9.88
N ILE A 51 -7.10 -4.60 -9.20
CA ILE A 51 -8.08 -5.69 -9.31
C ILE A 51 -8.67 -5.93 -7.92
N GLY A 52 -9.99 -6.06 -7.85
CA GLY A 52 -10.68 -6.28 -6.58
C GLY A 52 -12.11 -6.75 -6.77
N SER A 53 -12.89 -6.65 -5.72
CA SER A 53 -14.30 -7.04 -5.69
C SER A 53 -15.15 -5.91 -5.09
N PRO A 54 -15.22 -4.74 -5.77
CA PRO A 54 -15.94 -3.59 -5.26
C PRO A 54 -17.43 -3.94 -5.08
N PHE A 55 -17.98 -3.64 -3.91
CA PHE A 55 -19.37 -3.94 -3.56
C PHE A 55 -19.78 -5.42 -3.76
N GLY A 56 -18.80 -6.34 -3.77
CA GLY A 56 -19.05 -7.76 -4.01
C GLY A 56 -19.06 -8.19 -5.49
N PHE A 57 -18.84 -7.28 -6.43
CA PHE A 57 -18.70 -7.62 -7.86
C PHE A 57 -17.31 -8.25 -8.09
N GLU A 58 -17.30 -9.57 -8.22
CA GLU A 58 -16.07 -10.36 -8.37
C GLU A 58 -15.25 -9.91 -9.61
N SER A 59 -13.92 -9.92 -9.47
CA SER A 59 -12.95 -9.70 -10.55
C SER A 59 -13.12 -8.38 -11.33
N SER A 60 -13.44 -7.30 -10.61
CA SER A 60 -13.48 -5.96 -11.21
C SER A 60 -12.09 -5.38 -11.36
N ALA A 61 -11.81 -4.75 -12.48
CA ALA A 61 -10.56 -4.05 -12.77
C ALA A 61 -10.80 -2.55 -12.96
N SER A 62 -9.91 -1.74 -12.39
CA SER A 62 -9.87 -0.29 -12.58
C SER A 62 -8.47 0.14 -12.95
N ALA A 63 -8.31 1.02 -13.93
CA ALA A 63 -7.03 1.55 -14.38
C ALA A 63 -6.88 3.03 -14.07
N GLY A 64 -5.65 3.48 -13.92
CA GLY A 64 -5.28 4.87 -13.70
C GLY A 64 -3.77 5.01 -13.71
N ILE A 65 -3.27 6.07 -13.08
CA ILE A 65 -1.84 6.35 -13.00
C ILE A 65 -1.38 6.50 -11.54
N VAL A 66 -0.09 6.38 -11.32
CA VAL A 66 0.55 6.83 -10.08
C VAL A 66 0.55 8.36 -10.06
N SER A 67 -0.18 8.95 -9.13
CA SER A 67 -0.31 10.41 -8.99
C SER A 67 0.78 11.00 -8.08
N ALA A 68 1.24 10.24 -7.08
CA ALA A 68 2.34 10.62 -6.19
C ALA A 68 2.93 9.39 -5.50
N LYS A 69 4.11 9.58 -4.91
CA LYS A 69 4.81 8.55 -4.12
C LYS A 69 5.13 9.07 -2.72
N SER A 70 5.34 8.13 -1.80
CA SER A 70 5.76 8.43 -0.42
C SER A 70 4.80 9.38 0.31
N ARG A 71 3.49 9.23 0.09
CA ARG A 71 2.48 10.01 0.78
C ARG A 71 2.30 9.52 2.22
N SER A 72 2.48 10.42 3.17
CA SER A 72 2.08 10.20 4.56
C SER A 72 0.65 10.70 4.75
N LEU A 73 -0.18 9.92 5.41
CA LEU A 73 -1.55 10.29 5.71
C LEU A 73 -1.67 10.71 7.19
N PRO A 74 -2.64 11.58 7.53
CA PRO A 74 -2.78 12.10 8.89
C PRO A 74 -3.33 11.09 9.90
N ASP A 75 -3.54 9.86 9.49
CA ASP A 75 -4.04 8.74 10.31
C ASP A 75 -2.98 8.11 11.23
N GLY A 76 -1.73 8.59 11.19
CA GLY A 76 -0.61 8.07 11.98
C GLY A 76 -0.03 6.77 11.44
N SER A 77 -0.40 6.35 10.25
CA SER A 77 0.20 5.18 9.60
C SER A 77 1.68 5.41 9.26
N TYR A 78 2.47 4.33 9.35
CA TYR A 78 3.90 4.37 8.99
C TYR A 78 4.15 3.93 7.53
N VAL A 79 3.18 4.15 6.66
CA VAL A 79 3.23 3.70 5.27
C VAL A 79 3.53 4.88 4.35
N PRO A 80 4.60 4.82 3.53
CA PRO A 80 4.85 5.79 2.46
C PRO A 80 4.00 5.42 1.24
N PHE A 81 2.69 5.72 1.27
CA PHE A 81 1.74 5.27 0.26
C PHE A 81 2.10 5.67 -1.17
N LEU A 82 1.72 4.80 -2.11
CA LEU A 82 1.53 5.17 -3.51
C LEU A 82 0.14 5.80 -3.63
N GLN A 83 0.08 7.04 -4.10
CA GLN A 83 -1.18 7.69 -4.43
C GLN A 83 -1.49 7.42 -5.90
N THR A 84 -2.73 7.06 -6.21
CA THR A 84 -3.22 6.83 -7.58
C THR A 84 -4.57 7.48 -7.80
N ASP A 85 -4.97 7.64 -9.05
CA ASP A 85 -6.32 8.02 -9.45
C ASP A 85 -7.17 6.82 -9.88
N VAL A 86 -6.71 5.62 -9.60
CA VAL A 86 -7.48 4.39 -9.84
C VAL A 86 -8.75 4.41 -9.00
N ALA A 87 -9.89 4.12 -9.61
CA ALA A 87 -11.16 4.06 -8.90
C ALA A 87 -11.19 2.86 -7.94
N VAL A 88 -10.94 3.13 -6.67
CA VAL A 88 -11.00 2.17 -5.55
C VAL A 88 -12.23 2.46 -4.71
N ASN A 89 -13.01 1.44 -4.44
CA ASN A 89 -14.21 1.49 -3.59
C ASN A 89 -14.18 0.33 -2.59
N PRO A 90 -15.04 0.34 -1.55
CA PRO A 90 -15.14 -0.76 -0.60
C PRO A 90 -15.25 -2.12 -1.28
N GLY A 91 -14.33 -3.04 -0.93
CA GLY A 91 -14.16 -4.35 -1.57
C GLY A 91 -12.91 -4.46 -2.46
N ASN A 92 -12.27 -3.34 -2.82
CA ASN A 92 -10.97 -3.36 -3.51
C ASN A 92 -9.77 -3.38 -2.55
N SER A 93 -9.98 -2.99 -1.29
CA SER A 93 -8.92 -3.02 -0.27
C SER A 93 -8.42 -4.44 -0.04
N GLY A 94 -7.09 -4.61 0.05
CA GLY A 94 -6.41 -5.90 0.07
C GLY A 94 -6.14 -6.49 -1.33
N GLY A 95 -6.74 -5.94 -2.38
CA GLY A 95 -6.48 -6.33 -3.76
C GLY A 95 -5.15 -5.76 -4.29
N PRO A 96 -4.57 -6.39 -5.32
CA PRO A 96 -3.31 -5.98 -5.90
C PRO A 96 -3.43 -4.71 -6.76
N LEU A 97 -2.37 -3.89 -6.71
CA LEU A 97 -2.10 -2.84 -7.68
C LEU A 97 -0.96 -3.32 -8.58
N PHE A 98 -1.23 -3.46 -9.88
CA PHE A 98 -0.29 -3.95 -10.88
C PHE A 98 0.33 -2.81 -11.69
N ASN A 99 1.58 -3.01 -12.14
CA ASN A 99 2.19 -2.24 -13.22
C ASN A 99 1.82 -2.83 -14.59
N LEU A 100 2.27 -2.20 -15.69
CA LEU A 100 2.01 -2.69 -17.05
C LEU A 100 2.73 -4.01 -17.40
N GLN A 101 3.72 -4.43 -16.60
CA GLN A 101 4.39 -5.71 -16.73
C GLN A 101 3.62 -6.86 -16.04
N GLY A 102 2.46 -6.56 -15.44
CA GLY A 102 1.65 -7.51 -14.68
C GLY A 102 2.31 -7.94 -13.37
N GLU A 103 3.09 -7.06 -12.76
CA GLU A 103 3.72 -7.27 -11.46
C GLU A 103 3.02 -6.45 -10.40
N VAL A 104 2.86 -7.01 -9.20
CA VAL A 104 2.28 -6.30 -8.06
C VAL A 104 3.28 -5.32 -7.49
N ILE A 105 2.96 -4.04 -7.54
CA ILE A 105 3.75 -2.94 -6.97
C ILE A 105 3.15 -2.38 -5.68
N GLY A 106 1.90 -2.73 -5.37
CA GLY A 106 1.24 -2.29 -4.15
C GLY A 106 0.00 -3.11 -3.82
N ILE A 107 -0.53 -2.88 -2.63
CA ILE A 107 -1.80 -3.43 -2.15
C ILE A 107 -2.75 -2.27 -1.91
N ASN A 108 -3.92 -2.27 -2.56
CA ASN A 108 -4.92 -1.24 -2.35
C ASN A 108 -5.36 -1.24 -0.88
N SER A 109 -5.37 -0.10 -0.23
CA SER A 109 -5.70 0.04 1.19
C SER A 109 -6.89 0.97 1.39
N GLN A 110 -6.74 2.24 1.09
CA GLN A 110 -7.76 3.23 1.44
C GLN A 110 -7.92 4.31 0.39
N ILE A 111 -8.97 5.10 0.54
CA ILE A 111 -9.26 6.29 -0.26
C ILE A 111 -9.33 7.51 0.65
N TYR A 112 -9.03 8.67 0.11
CA TYR A 112 -9.42 9.92 0.76
C TYR A 112 -10.81 10.30 0.28
N SER A 113 -11.78 10.31 1.19
CA SER A 113 -13.18 10.53 0.82
C SER A 113 -13.93 11.23 1.94
N ARG A 114 -14.81 12.15 1.57
CA ARG A 114 -15.78 12.79 2.47
C ARG A 114 -17.13 12.10 2.46
N SER A 115 -17.44 11.36 1.41
CA SER A 115 -18.74 10.69 1.20
C SER A 115 -18.68 9.17 1.39
N GLY A 116 -17.47 8.60 1.60
CA GLY A 116 -17.25 7.16 1.69
C GLY A 116 -17.03 6.48 0.33
N GLY A 117 -17.25 7.15 -0.79
CA GLY A 117 -16.96 6.65 -2.14
C GLY A 117 -15.70 7.31 -2.73
N TYR A 118 -15.21 6.75 -3.81
CA TYR A 118 -14.04 7.27 -4.53
C TYR A 118 -14.23 8.72 -5.00
N GLN A 119 -13.24 9.57 -4.75
CA GLN A 119 -13.22 10.99 -5.11
C GLN A 119 -11.89 11.43 -5.78
N GLY A 120 -11.26 10.54 -6.54
CA GLY A 120 -10.04 10.83 -7.28
C GLY A 120 -8.74 10.55 -6.52
N LEU A 121 -8.78 10.12 -5.26
CA LEU A 121 -7.61 9.84 -4.44
C LEU A 121 -7.69 8.45 -3.83
N SER A 122 -6.81 7.57 -4.27
CA SER A 122 -6.65 6.21 -3.76
C SER A 122 -5.21 6.00 -3.29
N PHE A 123 -5.03 5.16 -2.28
CA PHE A 123 -3.75 4.88 -1.67
C PHE A 123 -3.49 3.38 -1.62
N ALA A 124 -2.29 3.00 -2.06
CA ALA A 124 -1.82 1.63 -2.00
C ALA A 124 -0.55 1.53 -1.15
N ILE A 125 -0.47 0.48 -0.35
CA ILE A 125 0.72 0.13 0.42
C ILE A 125 1.77 -0.37 -0.56
N PRO A 126 2.99 0.20 -0.62
CA PRO A 126 4.06 -0.31 -1.47
C PRO A 126 4.33 -1.79 -1.19
N VAL A 127 4.57 -2.57 -2.23
CA VAL A 127 4.75 -4.02 -2.09
C VAL A 127 5.92 -4.39 -1.17
N GLU A 128 6.99 -3.59 -1.15
CA GLU A 128 8.15 -3.81 -0.27
C GLU A 128 7.78 -3.68 1.21
N VAL A 129 6.86 -2.77 1.55
CA VAL A 129 6.33 -2.63 2.92
C VAL A 129 5.56 -3.89 3.29
N ALA A 130 4.63 -4.32 2.46
CA ALA A 130 3.82 -5.52 2.69
C ALA A 130 4.69 -6.78 2.83
N MET A 131 5.67 -6.97 1.93
CA MET A 131 6.62 -8.09 1.99
C MET A 131 7.55 -8.03 3.21
N GLY A 132 7.90 -6.81 3.66
CA GLY A 132 8.65 -6.62 4.91
C GLY A 132 7.88 -7.06 6.15
N VAL A 133 6.59 -6.71 6.20
CA VAL A 133 5.65 -7.12 7.24
C VAL A 133 5.43 -8.63 7.20
N GLU A 134 5.18 -9.18 6.01
CA GLU A 134 4.97 -10.63 5.82
C GLU A 134 6.15 -11.43 6.36
N ARG A 135 7.39 -11.09 5.97
CA ARG A 135 8.58 -11.80 6.46
C ARG A 135 8.70 -11.79 7.98
N GLN A 136 8.44 -10.65 8.64
CA GLN A 136 8.51 -10.56 10.09
C GLN A 136 7.41 -11.40 10.78
N ILE A 137 6.18 -11.31 10.27
CA ILE A 137 5.05 -12.09 10.82
C ILE A 137 5.29 -13.59 10.66
N VAL A 138 5.77 -14.04 9.50
CA VAL A 138 6.07 -15.46 9.25
C VAL A 138 7.20 -15.94 10.16
N ALA A 139 8.24 -15.13 10.37
CA ALA A 139 9.40 -15.51 11.18
C ALA A 139 9.14 -15.40 12.70
N HIS A 140 8.39 -14.39 13.15
CA HIS A 140 8.30 -14.03 14.56
C HIS A 140 6.86 -13.88 15.09
N GLY A 141 5.85 -14.03 14.24
CA GLY A 141 4.43 -13.87 14.59
C GLY A 141 3.99 -12.41 14.78
N LYS A 142 4.89 -11.45 14.70
CA LYS A 142 4.63 -10.01 14.89
C LYS A 142 5.63 -9.15 14.12
N VAL A 143 5.30 -7.87 13.98
CA VAL A 143 6.21 -6.85 13.46
C VAL A 143 6.83 -6.09 14.61
N GLU A 144 8.16 -5.96 14.62
CA GLU A 144 8.91 -5.17 15.58
C GLU A 144 9.42 -3.89 14.90
N ARG A 145 9.17 -2.74 15.55
CA ARG A 145 9.62 -1.43 15.10
C ARG A 145 10.41 -0.74 16.20
N GLY A 146 11.57 -0.21 15.84
CA GLY A 146 12.29 0.73 16.70
C GLY A 146 11.52 2.06 16.79
N ARG A 147 11.55 2.71 17.95
CA ARG A 147 11.00 4.05 18.16
C ARG A 147 12.12 4.96 18.65
N LEU A 148 12.35 6.05 17.91
CA LEU A 148 13.39 7.03 18.30
C LEU A 148 12.89 8.05 19.33
N GLY A 149 11.58 8.22 19.50
CA GLY A 149 11.01 9.18 20.45
C GLY A 149 11.29 10.63 20.08
N VAL A 150 11.38 10.94 18.79
CA VAL A 150 11.58 12.28 18.26
C VAL A 150 10.31 12.79 17.53
N THR A 151 10.13 14.09 17.51
CA THR A 151 9.16 14.75 16.63
C THR A 151 9.90 15.28 15.43
N ILE A 152 9.42 15.01 14.22
CA ILE A 152 10.05 15.46 12.98
C ILE A 152 9.22 16.59 12.38
N GLN A 153 9.91 17.65 11.97
CA GLN A 153 9.33 18.77 11.24
C GLN A 153 10.02 18.90 9.88
N GLU A 154 9.25 19.10 8.82
CA GLU A 154 9.79 19.39 7.50
C GLU A 154 10.47 20.75 7.49
N ILE A 155 11.63 20.86 6.85
CA ILE A 155 12.36 22.13 6.71
C ILE A 155 11.76 22.91 5.54
N ASN A 156 11.02 23.99 5.86
CA ASN A 156 10.56 24.97 4.89
C ASN A 156 11.63 26.06 4.65
N GLN A 157 11.36 27.00 3.72
CA GLN A 157 12.34 28.05 3.36
C GLN A 157 12.75 28.89 4.57
N SER A 158 11.79 29.29 5.41
CA SER A 158 12.06 30.13 6.59
C SER A 158 13.00 29.42 7.59
N LEU A 159 12.81 28.13 7.81
CA LEU A 159 13.70 27.32 8.65
C LEU A 159 15.08 27.16 8.00
N ALA A 160 15.12 26.91 6.69
CA ALA A 160 16.38 26.79 5.97
C ALA A 160 17.21 28.07 6.10
N ASP A 161 16.58 29.23 5.91
CA ASP A 161 17.23 30.55 6.07
C ASP A 161 17.73 30.76 7.49
N SER A 162 16.94 30.39 8.50
CA SER A 162 17.31 30.51 9.92
C SER A 162 18.49 29.62 10.31
N PHE A 163 18.65 28.46 9.67
CA PHE A 163 19.76 27.54 9.89
C PHE A 163 20.92 27.71 8.90
N GLY A 164 20.86 28.71 8.01
CA GLY A 164 21.91 28.95 7.02
C GLY A 164 22.05 27.83 6.00
N LEU A 165 20.97 27.10 5.70
CA LEU A 165 20.99 26.01 4.73
C LEU A 165 20.86 26.55 3.30
N PRO A 166 21.56 25.99 2.32
CA PRO A 166 21.52 26.47 0.94
C PRO A 166 20.17 26.24 0.24
N ARG A 167 19.32 25.37 0.81
CA ARG A 167 17.97 25.04 0.30
C ARG A 167 17.13 24.39 1.40
N PRO A 168 15.78 24.47 1.31
CA PRO A 168 14.90 23.77 2.23
C PRO A 168 14.89 22.27 1.93
N ALA A 169 15.76 21.51 2.60
CA ALA A 169 15.85 20.06 2.46
C ALA A 169 16.23 19.41 3.79
N GLY A 170 15.62 18.28 4.07
CA GLY A 170 15.83 17.52 5.30
C GLY A 170 14.67 17.62 6.28
N ALA A 171 14.92 17.18 7.50
CA ALA A 171 13.98 17.21 8.60
C ALA A 171 14.69 17.70 9.87
N LEU A 172 13.99 18.45 10.70
CA LEU A 172 14.40 18.93 12.02
C LEU A 172 13.79 18.06 13.10
#